data_84fb5b396194d21ce02a48de1757bb86
#
_entry.id   84fb5b396194d21ce02a48de1757bb86
#
_cell.length_a   1.000
_cell.length_b   1.000
_cell.length_c   1.000
_cell.angle_alpha   90.00
_cell.angle_beta   90.00
_cell.angle_gamma   90.00
#
_symmetry.space_group_name_H-M   'P 1'
#
loop_
_entity.id
_entity.type
_entity.pdbx_description
1 polymer ?
#
loop_
_entity_poly.entity_id
_entity_poly.type
_entity_poly.pdbx_seq_one_letter_code
_entity_poly.pdbx_strand_id
1 'polypeptide(L)'
;MYMDKKSAELLKKMCSILEIVRWSCLISEVLLIGLFLIFVSDKGIYNTIFGSIRIDYLQLIFKNDLALNKDKMSGWLPLLFLSIAVWVFIIYKSVKTVEEICSFTIINHSPFDRTVSDYITRLAKYIFAGGIVYNIINVCRIIYFKQIINFDVLLNTDYVTQIDFAFHPKISFLIVAALIYLLSFIFRYGQELQQLSDETL
;
A
#
# COMPACT_ATOMS: atom_id res chain seq x y z
N MET A 1 30.15 3.37 -21.62
CA MET A 1 29.01 3.88 -22.41
C MET A 1 28.53 5.19 -21.77
N TYR A 2 28.80 6.34 -22.39
CA TYR A 2 28.39 7.64 -21.82
C TYR A 2 26.89 7.81 -21.94
N MET A 3 26.24 8.11 -20.83
CA MET A 3 24.82 8.47 -20.81
C MET A 3 24.62 9.77 -21.59
N ASP A 4 23.69 9.80 -22.54
CA ASP A 4 23.35 10.99 -23.32
C ASP A 4 22.87 12.12 -22.39
N LYS A 5 23.30 13.36 -22.67
CA LYS A 5 23.01 14.57 -21.88
C LYS A 5 21.49 14.75 -21.65
N LYS A 6 20.67 14.38 -22.67
CA LYS A 6 19.21 14.43 -22.59
C LYS A 6 18.64 13.42 -21.59
N SER A 7 19.20 12.20 -21.57
CA SER A 7 18.79 11.15 -20.63
C SER A 7 19.14 11.51 -19.18
N ALA A 8 20.30 12.13 -18.95
CA ALA A 8 20.71 12.62 -17.64
C ALA A 8 19.79 13.72 -17.10
N GLU A 9 19.37 14.66 -17.97
CA GLU A 9 18.44 15.73 -17.60
C GLU A 9 17.05 15.18 -17.28
N LEU A 10 16.58 14.18 -18.01
CA LEU A 10 15.31 13.52 -17.78
C LEU A 10 15.32 12.77 -16.45
N LEU A 11 16.38 12.02 -16.12
CA LEU A 11 16.54 11.35 -14.82
C LEU A 11 16.57 12.35 -13.66
N LYS A 12 17.23 13.51 -13.80
CA LYS A 12 17.22 14.56 -12.77
C LYS A 12 15.82 15.09 -12.51
N LYS A 13 15.03 15.33 -13.57
CA LYS A 13 13.62 15.75 -13.43
C LYS A 13 12.78 14.66 -12.73
N MET A 14 12.99 13.40 -13.08
CA MET A 14 12.32 12.29 -12.40
C MET A 14 12.68 12.23 -10.91
N CYS A 15 13.94 12.37 -10.53
CA CYS A 15 14.36 12.42 -9.12
C CYS A 15 13.66 13.55 -8.36
N SER A 16 13.55 14.75 -8.94
CA SER A 16 12.87 15.88 -8.31
C SER A 16 11.38 15.61 -8.09
N ILE A 17 10.71 14.98 -9.06
CA ILE A 17 9.30 14.59 -8.91
C ILE A 17 9.13 13.52 -7.81
N LEU A 18 10.00 12.50 -7.81
CA LEU A 18 9.98 11.43 -6.81
C LEU A 18 10.21 11.96 -5.39
N GLU A 19 11.08 12.95 -5.25
CA GLU A 19 11.32 13.64 -3.97
C GLU A 19 10.05 14.34 -3.45
N ILE A 20 9.32 15.04 -4.30
CA ILE A 20 8.04 15.68 -3.94
C ILE A 20 7.03 14.64 -3.51
N VAL A 21 6.89 13.54 -4.27
CA VAL A 21 5.98 12.44 -3.94
C VAL A 21 6.37 11.80 -2.61
N ARG A 22 7.65 11.59 -2.35
CA ARG A 22 8.16 11.05 -1.08
C ARG A 22 7.78 11.92 0.12
N TRP A 23 7.96 13.24 0.02
CA TRP A 23 7.56 14.17 1.07
C TRP A 23 6.05 14.20 1.29
N SER A 24 5.27 14.15 0.20
CA SER A 24 3.80 14.05 0.29
C SER A 24 3.36 12.77 1.02
N CYS A 25 3.99 11.62 0.74
CA CYS A 25 3.73 10.37 1.46
C CYS A 25 4.06 10.48 2.94
N LEU A 26 5.20 11.08 3.31
CA LEU A 26 5.59 11.28 4.72
C LEU A 26 4.57 12.15 5.47
N ILE A 27 4.14 13.26 4.89
CA ILE A 27 3.14 14.14 5.50
C ILE A 27 1.82 13.38 5.68
N SER A 28 1.38 12.63 4.65
CA SER A 28 0.18 11.81 4.73
C SER A 28 0.26 10.74 5.80
N GLU A 29 1.43 10.09 5.98
CA GLU A 29 1.65 9.07 7.00
C GLU A 29 1.53 9.66 8.42
N VAL A 30 2.14 10.81 8.66
CA VAL A 30 2.05 11.51 9.95
C VAL A 30 0.60 11.90 10.26
N LEU A 31 -0.14 12.41 9.27
CA LEU A 31 -1.55 12.75 9.43
C LEU A 31 -2.42 11.49 9.72
N LEU A 32 -2.18 10.39 9.02
CA LEU A 32 -2.90 9.13 9.24
C LEU A 32 -2.63 8.55 10.62
N ILE A 33 -1.39 8.58 11.10
CA ILE A 33 -1.02 8.15 12.46
C ILE A 33 -1.71 9.07 13.48
N GLY A 34 -1.70 10.38 13.27
CA GLY A 34 -2.41 11.33 14.13
C GLY A 34 -3.91 11.03 14.21
N LEU A 35 -4.57 10.82 13.08
CA LEU A 35 -5.98 10.44 13.03
C LEU A 35 -6.23 9.09 13.72
N PHE A 36 -5.37 8.09 13.49
CA PHE A 36 -5.46 6.80 14.17
C PHE A 36 -5.42 6.97 15.69
N LEU A 37 -4.48 7.77 16.23
CA LEU A 37 -4.36 8.02 17.67
C LEU A 37 -5.58 8.75 18.23
N ILE A 38 -6.11 9.76 17.53
CA ILE A 38 -7.32 10.49 17.93
C ILE A 38 -8.50 9.51 18.04
N PHE A 39 -8.71 8.68 17.01
CA PHE A 39 -9.82 7.73 16.98
C PHE A 39 -9.67 6.58 17.99
N VAL A 40 -8.46 6.21 18.38
CA VAL A 40 -8.23 5.25 19.48
C VAL A 40 -8.53 5.88 20.84
N SER A 41 -8.22 7.18 21.01
CA SER A 41 -8.31 7.87 22.29
C SER A 41 -9.71 8.39 22.60
N ASP A 42 -10.47 8.85 21.60
CA ASP A 42 -11.76 9.50 21.79
C ASP A 42 -12.93 8.70 21.22
N LYS A 43 -13.63 7.99 22.11
CA LYS A 43 -14.81 7.20 21.75
C LYS A 43 -16.05 8.07 21.44
N GLY A 44 -16.05 9.35 21.79
CA GLY A 44 -17.19 10.27 21.58
C GLY A 44 -17.36 10.69 20.12
N ILE A 45 -16.28 10.78 19.36
CA ILE A 45 -16.29 11.21 17.95
C ILE A 45 -17.10 10.25 17.06
N TYR A 46 -17.17 8.97 17.43
CA TYR A 46 -17.93 7.97 16.67
C TYR A 46 -19.41 8.26 16.53
N ASN A 47 -19.99 8.93 17.52
CA ASN A 47 -21.44 9.20 17.54
C ASN A 47 -21.88 10.26 16.50
N THR A 48 -20.96 11.07 16.01
CA THR A 48 -21.26 12.19 15.10
C THR A 48 -21.06 11.88 13.61
N ILE A 49 -20.28 10.85 13.28
CA ILE A 49 -19.80 10.65 11.90
C ILE A 49 -20.65 9.66 11.09
N PHE A 50 -21.45 8.78 11.72
CA PHE A 50 -22.01 7.62 11.01
C PHE A 50 -23.52 7.57 10.90
N GLY A 51 -24.05 8.16 9.80
CA GLY A 51 -25.37 7.82 9.26
C GLY A 51 -25.30 6.81 8.08
N SER A 52 -24.12 6.53 7.53
CA SER A 52 -23.97 5.60 6.41
C SER A 52 -22.62 4.88 6.43
N ILE A 53 -22.62 3.59 6.08
CA ILE A 53 -21.40 2.80 5.89
C ILE A 53 -21.33 2.36 4.42
N ARG A 54 -20.21 2.61 3.77
CA ARG A 54 -19.94 2.17 2.41
C ARG A 54 -18.96 1.00 2.39
N ILE A 55 -19.39 -0.08 1.73
CA ILE A 55 -18.56 -1.28 1.55
C ILE A 55 -18.56 -1.59 0.07
N ASP A 56 -17.42 -1.39 -0.59
CA ASP A 56 -17.25 -1.56 -2.02
C ASP A 56 -18.38 -0.89 -2.81
N TYR A 57 -19.33 -1.66 -3.36
CA TYR A 57 -20.46 -1.14 -4.13
C TYR A 57 -21.74 -0.98 -3.32
N LEU A 58 -21.76 -1.36 -2.04
CA LEU A 58 -22.93 -1.27 -1.19
C LEU A 58 -22.81 -0.08 -0.25
N GLN A 59 -23.77 0.85 -0.33
CA GLN A 59 -23.90 1.93 0.64
C GLN A 59 -25.12 1.66 1.52
N LEU A 60 -24.85 1.36 2.81
CA LEU A 60 -25.89 1.17 3.81
C LEU A 60 -26.14 2.51 4.52
N ILE A 61 -27.35 3.05 4.37
CA ILE A 61 -27.79 4.25 5.08
C ILE A 61 -28.70 3.77 6.21
N PHE A 62 -28.30 4.00 7.45
CA PHE A 62 -29.04 3.55 8.62
C PHE A 62 -30.06 4.60 9.02
N LYS A 63 -31.34 4.20 9.05
CA LYS A 63 -32.45 5.06 9.45
C LYS A 63 -32.58 5.17 10.98
N ASN A 64 -32.10 4.17 11.72
CA ASN A 64 -32.10 4.10 13.18
C ASN A 64 -30.81 3.53 13.74
N ASP A 65 -30.37 4.05 14.89
CA ASP A 65 -29.16 3.64 15.62
C ASP A 65 -29.18 2.17 16.13
N LEU A 66 -30.35 1.51 16.10
CA LEU A 66 -30.56 0.16 16.62
C LEU A 66 -29.81 -0.93 15.85
N ALA A 67 -29.52 -0.70 14.56
CA ALA A 67 -28.81 -1.68 13.72
C ALA A 67 -27.27 -1.66 13.88
N LEU A 68 -26.74 -0.68 14.63
CA LEU A 68 -25.31 -0.49 14.84
C LEU A 68 -24.93 -0.71 16.30
N ASN A 69 -23.98 -1.59 16.52
CA ASN A 69 -23.36 -1.74 17.84
C ASN A 69 -22.27 -0.66 18.00
N LYS A 70 -22.66 0.49 18.56
CA LYS A 70 -21.78 1.67 18.73
C LYS A 70 -20.51 1.35 19.50
N ASP A 71 -20.57 0.48 20.49
CA ASP A 71 -19.42 0.11 21.33
C ASP A 71 -18.34 -0.63 20.51
N LYS A 72 -18.73 -1.35 19.48
CA LYS A 72 -17.81 -2.09 18.59
C LYS A 72 -17.31 -1.27 17.42
N MET A 73 -17.91 -0.13 17.10
CA MET A 73 -17.43 0.75 16.03
C MET A 73 -16.04 1.31 16.31
N SER A 74 -15.68 1.46 17.58
CA SER A 74 -14.38 1.99 18.00
C SER A 74 -13.17 1.22 17.45
N GLY A 75 -13.31 -0.07 17.12
CA GLY A 75 -12.23 -0.87 16.57
C GLY A 75 -12.10 -0.82 15.05
N TRP A 76 -13.20 -0.53 14.33
CA TRP A 76 -13.19 -0.61 12.86
C TRP A 76 -12.50 0.57 12.18
N LEU A 77 -12.73 1.79 12.66
CA LEU A 77 -12.11 3.00 12.10
C LEU A 77 -10.59 3.00 12.24
N PRO A 78 -10.00 2.70 13.42
CA PRO A 78 -8.56 2.54 13.52
C PRO A 78 -7.99 1.54 12.52
N LEU A 79 -8.65 0.39 12.30
CA LEU A 79 -8.22 -0.58 11.30
C LEU A 79 -8.29 -0.06 9.86
N LEU A 80 -9.27 0.80 9.55
CA LEU A 80 -9.34 1.46 8.26
C LEU A 80 -8.17 2.41 8.05
N PHE A 81 -7.88 3.30 9.03
CA PHE A 81 -6.72 4.19 8.95
C PHE A 81 -5.41 3.42 8.89
N LEU A 82 -5.28 2.34 9.67
CA LEU A 82 -4.11 1.46 9.63
C LEU A 82 -3.92 0.83 8.24
N SER A 83 -5.01 0.40 7.59
CA SER A 83 -4.91 -0.17 6.23
C SER A 83 -4.44 0.86 5.20
N ILE A 84 -4.91 2.12 5.32
CA ILE A 84 -4.47 3.21 4.45
C ILE A 84 -3.00 3.56 4.74
N ALA A 85 -2.60 3.62 6.02
CA ALA A 85 -1.22 3.89 6.41
C ALA A 85 -0.25 2.84 5.84
N VAL A 86 -0.60 1.55 5.90
CA VAL A 86 0.22 0.51 5.26
C VAL A 86 0.40 0.74 3.76
N TRP A 87 -0.65 1.15 3.05
CA TRP A 87 -0.55 1.49 1.63
C TRP A 87 0.37 2.69 1.38
N VAL A 88 0.21 3.76 2.13
CA VAL A 88 1.07 4.96 2.02
C VAL A 88 2.52 4.60 2.33
N PHE A 89 2.76 3.78 3.34
CA PHE A 89 4.10 3.30 3.68
C PHE A 89 4.74 2.47 2.57
N ILE A 90 3.99 1.57 1.91
CA ILE A 90 4.49 0.80 0.76
C ILE A 90 4.87 1.74 -0.38
N ILE A 91 4.01 2.71 -0.69
CA ILE A 91 4.27 3.72 -1.74
C ILE A 91 5.52 4.53 -1.38
N TYR A 92 5.64 5.01 -0.14
CA TYR A 92 6.80 5.75 0.33
C TYR A 92 8.11 4.96 0.15
N LYS A 93 8.14 3.69 0.60
CA LYS A 93 9.31 2.82 0.45
C LYS A 93 9.64 2.55 -1.02
N SER A 94 8.62 2.36 -1.85
CA SER A 94 8.79 2.14 -3.29
C SER A 94 9.37 3.37 -3.98
N VAL A 95 8.81 4.54 -3.73
CA VAL A 95 9.28 5.82 -4.28
C VAL A 95 10.72 6.10 -3.86
N LYS A 96 11.04 5.92 -2.57
CA LYS A 96 12.39 6.09 -2.05
C LYS A 96 13.39 5.17 -2.75
N THR A 97 13.03 3.89 -2.94
CA THR A 97 13.92 2.93 -3.60
C THR A 97 14.14 3.29 -5.07
N VAL A 98 13.09 3.74 -5.79
CA VAL A 98 13.23 4.21 -7.18
C VAL A 98 14.10 5.47 -7.25
N GLU A 99 13.97 6.39 -6.31
CA GLU A 99 14.84 7.58 -6.20
C GLU A 99 16.30 7.18 -5.98
N GLU A 100 16.58 6.20 -5.11
CA GLU A 100 17.92 5.64 -4.87
C GLU A 100 18.51 5.04 -6.17
N ILE A 101 17.71 4.29 -6.94
CA ILE A 101 18.12 3.75 -8.25
C ILE A 101 18.47 4.87 -9.23
N CYS A 102 17.59 5.87 -9.37
CA CYS A 102 17.81 6.97 -10.29
C CYS A 102 19.07 7.77 -9.92
N SER A 103 19.24 8.10 -8.64
CA SER A 103 20.39 8.85 -8.13
C SER A 103 21.69 8.09 -8.35
N PHE A 104 21.70 6.78 -8.06
CA PHE A 104 22.85 5.92 -8.26
C PHE A 104 23.24 5.83 -9.74
N THR A 105 22.26 5.67 -10.64
CA THR A 105 22.48 5.62 -12.10
C THR A 105 23.06 6.94 -12.63
N ILE A 106 22.64 8.10 -12.09
CA ILE A 106 23.18 9.40 -12.49
C ILE A 106 24.66 9.52 -12.10
N ILE A 107 25.03 9.05 -10.89
CA ILE A 107 26.39 9.18 -10.36
C ILE A 107 27.36 8.24 -11.09
N ASN A 108 26.97 6.98 -11.27
CA ASN A 108 27.85 5.93 -11.77
C ASN A 108 27.79 5.74 -13.29
N HIS A 109 26.87 6.43 -13.97
CA HIS A 109 26.69 6.36 -15.42
C HIS A 109 26.44 4.95 -15.99
N SER A 110 26.18 3.96 -15.10
CA SER A 110 25.92 2.57 -15.46
C SER A 110 24.59 2.11 -14.82
N PRO A 111 23.61 1.67 -15.63
CA PRO A 111 22.40 1.07 -15.09
C PRO A 111 22.59 -0.38 -14.64
N PHE A 112 23.64 -1.06 -15.15
CA PHE A 112 23.94 -2.45 -14.85
C PHE A 112 25.00 -2.55 -13.73
N ASP A 113 24.60 -2.23 -12.51
CA ASP A 113 25.41 -2.37 -11.32
C ASP A 113 24.70 -3.30 -10.32
N ARG A 114 25.48 -4.04 -9.55
CA ARG A 114 24.94 -4.94 -8.53
C ARG A 114 24.06 -4.21 -7.53
N THR A 115 24.41 -2.99 -7.20
CA THR A 115 23.67 -2.13 -6.29
C THR A 115 22.26 -1.83 -6.81
N VAL A 116 22.10 -1.61 -8.13
CA VAL A 116 20.80 -1.40 -8.77
C VAL A 116 19.94 -2.66 -8.68
N SER A 117 20.52 -3.84 -8.97
CA SER A 117 19.82 -5.12 -8.82
C SER A 117 19.37 -5.36 -7.37
N ASP A 118 20.18 -4.99 -6.38
CA ASP A 118 19.83 -5.12 -4.96
C ASP A 118 18.70 -4.16 -4.56
N TYR A 119 18.66 -2.93 -5.08
CA TYR A 119 17.53 -2.01 -4.89
C TYR A 119 16.24 -2.54 -5.51
N ILE A 120 16.29 -3.09 -6.73
CA ILE A 120 15.13 -3.71 -7.39
C ILE A 120 14.62 -4.89 -6.56
N THR A 121 15.52 -5.74 -6.05
CA THR A 121 15.17 -6.85 -5.16
C THR A 121 14.51 -6.35 -3.87
N ARG A 122 15.02 -5.26 -3.28
CA ARG A 122 14.45 -4.63 -2.09
C ARG A 122 13.04 -4.10 -2.35
N LEU A 123 12.82 -3.48 -3.50
CA LEU A 123 11.51 -2.99 -3.94
C LEU A 123 10.50 -4.15 -4.01
N ALA A 124 10.87 -5.26 -4.65
CA ALA A 124 10.03 -6.45 -4.72
C ALA A 124 9.63 -6.97 -3.33
N LYS A 125 10.59 -7.03 -2.40
CA LYS A 125 10.35 -7.46 -1.01
C LYS A 125 9.38 -6.51 -0.27
N TYR A 126 9.48 -5.19 -0.46
CA TYR A 126 8.56 -4.25 0.17
C TYR A 126 7.13 -4.42 -0.33
N ILE A 127 6.94 -4.59 -1.65
CA ILE A 127 5.62 -4.80 -2.24
C ILE A 127 5.03 -6.13 -1.75
N PHE A 128 5.83 -7.20 -1.72
CA PHE A 128 5.40 -8.51 -1.25
C PHE A 128 4.97 -8.48 0.22
N ALA A 129 5.86 -8.05 1.11
CA ALA A 129 5.59 -8.01 2.55
C ALA A 129 4.43 -7.06 2.89
N GLY A 130 4.40 -5.88 2.27
CA GLY A 130 3.34 -4.92 2.47
C GLY A 130 1.97 -5.44 2.01
N GLY A 131 1.92 -6.16 0.88
CA GLY A 131 0.70 -6.78 0.40
C GLY A 131 0.16 -7.87 1.34
N ILE A 132 1.04 -8.67 1.95
CA ILE A 132 0.65 -9.65 2.97
C ILE A 132 0.05 -8.93 4.19
N VAL A 133 0.75 -7.93 4.74
CA VAL A 133 0.28 -7.17 5.90
C VAL A 133 -1.07 -6.52 5.60
N TYR A 134 -1.25 -5.92 4.43
CA TYR A 134 -2.51 -5.34 4.01
C TYR A 134 -3.66 -6.37 4.00
N ASN A 135 -3.44 -7.57 3.44
CA ASN A 135 -4.46 -8.62 3.44
C ASN A 135 -4.83 -9.07 4.85
N ILE A 136 -3.86 -9.19 5.77
CA ILE A 136 -4.12 -9.53 7.18
C ILE A 136 -5.01 -8.45 7.82
N ILE A 137 -4.68 -7.17 7.65
CA ILE A 137 -5.47 -6.07 8.20
C ILE A 137 -6.89 -6.09 7.61
N ASN A 138 -7.02 -6.39 6.32
CA ASN A 138 -8.32 -6.48 5.66
C ASN A 138 -9.20 -7.60 6.22
N VAL A 139 -8.61 -8.76 6.54
CA VAL A 139 -9.31 -9.85 7.25
C VAL A 139 -9.81 -9.38 8.62
N CYS A 140 -8.93 -8.75 9.41
CA CYS A 140 -9.31 -8.20 10.71
C CYS A 140 -10.46 -7.20 10.56
N ARG A 141 -10.41 -6.33 9.56
CA ARG A 141 -11.45 -5.33 9.27
C ARG A 141 -12.80 -5.98 8.96
N ILE A 142 -12.82 -7.06 8.18
CA ILE A 142 -14.05 -7.81 7.87
C ILE A 142 -14.64 -8.47 9.14
N ILE A 143 -13.79 -9.06 9.97
CA ILE A 143 -14.22 -9.67 11.24
C ILE A 143 -14.88 -8.63 12.15
N TYR A 144 -14.23 -7.48 12.33
CA TYR A 144 -14.79 -6.38 13.12
C TYR A 144 -16.09 -5.85 12.52
N PHE A 145 -16.14 -5.73 11.21
CA PHE A 145 -17.35 -5.25 10.52
C PHE A 145 -18.56 -6.17 10.77
N LYS A 146 -18.37 -7.48 10.73
CA LYS A 146 -19.42 -8.47 11.09
C LYS A 146 -19.95 -8.30 12.52
N GLN A 147 -19.13 -7.79 13.43
CA GLN A 147 -19.52 -7.59 14.83
C GLN A 147 -20.25 -6.25 15.07
N ILE A 148 -20.06 -5.26 14.19
CA ILE A 148 -20.66 -3.93 14.32
C ILE A 148 -22.12 -3.95 13.89
N ILE A 149 -22.43 -4.67 12.82
CA ILE A 149 -23.77 -4.70 12.26
C ILE A 149 -24.58 -5.81 12.93
N ASN A 150 -25.72 -5.45 13.50
CA ASN A 150 -26.71 -6.40 13.98
C ASN A 150 -27.59 -6.82 12.78
N PHE A 151 -27.19 -7.87 12.08
CA PHE A 151 -27.86 -8.35 10.89
C PHE A 151 -29.27 -8.87 11.20
N ASP A 152 -29.54 -9.39 12.40
CA ASP A 152 -30.86 -9.89 12.81
C ASP A 152 -31.88 -8.77 12.85
N VAL A 153 -31.45 -7.54 13.20
CA VAL A 153 -32.31 -6.36 13.19
C VAL A 153 -32.53 -5.80 11.79
N LEU A 154 -31.49 -5.87 10.93
CA LEU A 154 -31.54 -5.36 9.55
C LEU A 154 -32.35 -6.28 8.63
N LEU A 155 -32.27 -7.58 8.87
CA LEU A 155 -32.79 -8.61 7.98
C LEU A 155 -34.05 -9.31 8.53
N ASN A 156 -34.79 -8.65 9.40
CA ASN A 156 -36.09 -9.17 9.88
C ASN A 156 -37.10 -9.26 8.70
N THR A 157 -36.72 -10.04 7.70
CA THR A 157 -37.50 -10.32 6.48
C THR A 157 -37.49 -11.81 6.22
N ASP A 158 -38.62 -12.37 5.87
CA ASP A 158 -38.78 -13.80 5.51
C ASP A 158 -37.97 -14.21 4.26
N TYR A 159 -37.25 -13.29 3.64
CA TYR A 159 -36.59 -13.48 2.35
C TYR A 159 -35.07 -13.64 2.41
N VAL A 160 -34.41 -13.18 3.49
CA VAL A 160 -32.94 -13.27 3.63
C VAL A 160 -32.60 -14.04 4.89
N THR A 161 -32.05 -15.24 4.72
CA THR A 161 -31.69 -16.13 5.82
C THR A 161 -30.25 -15.92 6.31
N GLN A 162 -29.35 -15.42 5.45
CA GLN A 162 -27.94 -15.27 5.78
C GLN A 162 -27.25 -14.22 4.87
N ILE A 163 -26.34 -13.44 5.43
CA ILE A 163 -25.40 -12.60 4.68
C ILE A 163 -23.98 -13.09 4.96
N ASP A 164 -23.29 -13.50 3.90
CA ASP A 164 -21.90 -13.87 3.97
C ASP A 164 -21.00 -12.80 3.37
N PHE A 165 -19.96 -12.43 4.12
CA PHE A 165 -18.89 -11.58 3.61
C PHE A 165 -17.79 -12.44 3.05
N ALA A 166 -17.67 -12.47 1.74
CA ALA A 166 -16.57 -13.16 1.09
C ALA A 166 -15.28 -12.33 1.22
N PHE A 167 -14.24 -12.96 1.72
CA PHE A 167 -12.91 -12.39 1.68
C PHE A 167 -12.31 -12.59 0.28
N HIS A 168 -12.06 -11.50 -0.41
CA HIS A 168 -11.34 -11.50 -1.69
C HIS A 168 -9.90 -11.02 -1.46
N PRO A 169 -8.91 -11.94 -1.32
CA PRO A 169 -7.52 -11.55 -1.16
C PRO A 169 -7.04 -10.81 -2.40
N LYS A 170 -6.42 -9.66 -2.20
CA LYS A 170 -5.74 -8.95 -3.30
C LYS A 170 -4.43 -9.65 -3.59
N ILE A 171 -4.40 -10.50 -4.62
CA ILE A 171 -3.19 -11.24 -5.04
C ILE A 171 -2.34 -10.48 -6.07
N SER A 172 -2.84 -9.36 -6.60
CA SER A 172 -2.12 -8.55 -7.60
C SER A 172 -0.72 -8.13 -7.15
N PHE A 173 -0.51 -7.90 -5.84
CA PHE A 173 0.80 -7.56 -5.31
C PHE A 173 1.83 -8.70 -5.48
N LEU A 174 1.39 -9.97 -5.45
CA LEU A 174 2.27 -11.12 -5.69
C LEU A 174 2.82 -11.09 -7.12
N ILE A 175 1.95 -10.84 -8.09
CA ILE A 175 2.31 -10.77 -9.50
C ILE A 175 3.29 -9.61 -9.73
N VAL A 176 2.97 -8.43 -9.19
CA VAL A 176 3.84 -7.24 -9.32
C VAL A 176 5.19 -7.49 -8.64
N ALA A 177 5.21 -8.04 -7.44
CA ALA A 177 6.45 -8.35 -6.73
C ALA A 177 7.30 -9.38 -7.49
N ALA A 178 6.67 -10.42 -8.05
CA ALA A 178 7.36 -11.43 -8.85
C ALA A 178 7.96 -10.84 -10.12
N LEU A 179 7.23 -9.99 -10.84
CA LEU A 179 7.74 -9.32 -12.05
C LEU A 179 8.93 -8.41 -11.73
N ILE A 180 8.86 -7.63 -10.64
CA ILE A 180 9.97 -6.78 -10.21
C ILE A 180 11.16 -7.63 -9.77
N TYR A 181 10.91 -8.76 -9.09
CA TYR A 181 11.97 -9.68 -8.70
C TYR A 181 12.66 -10.31 -9.93
N LEU A 182 11.90 -10.73 -10.94
CA LEU A 182 12.45 -11.20 -12.22
C LEU A 182 13.29 -10.12 -12.91
N LEU A 183 12.85 -8.87 -12.86
CA LEU A 183 13.61 -7.75 -13.40
C LEU A 183 14.99 -7.64 -12.74
N SER A 184 15.10 -7.90 -11.42
CA SER A 184 16.40 -7.88 -10.72
C SER A 184 17.38 -8.92 -11.26
N PHE A 185 16.90 -10.09 -11.68
CA PHE A 185 17.74 -11.11 -12.33
C PHE A 185 18.24 -10.65 -13.69
N ILE A 186 17.40 -9.99 -14.48
CA ILE A 186 17.80 -9.46 -15.79
C ILE A 186 18.91 -8.43 -15.62
N PHE A 187 18.81 -7.55 -14.63
CA PHE A 187 19.86 -6.58 -14.34
C PHE A 187 21.16 -7.23 -13.87
N ARG A 188 21.08 -8.27 -13.04
CA ARG A 188 22.26 -9.04 -12.61
C ARG A 188 22.95 -9.75 -13.77
N TYR A 189 22.15 -10.38 -14.64
CA TYR A 189 22.68 -11.02 -15.85
C TYR A 189 23.31 -10.01 -16.81
N GLY A 190 22.69 -8.84 -16.99
CA GLY A 190 23.27 -7.76 -17.78
C GLY A 190 24.62 -7.27 -17.24
N GLN A 191 24.80 -7.24 -15.93
CA GLN A 191 26.08 -6.92 -15.30
C GLN A 191 27.14 -7.98 -15.61
N GLU A 192 26.79 -9.26 -15.46
CA GLU A 192 27.74 -10.39 -15.77
C GLU A 192 28.21 -10.33 -17.21
N LEU A 193 27.30 -10.05 -18.16
CA LEU A 193 27.66 -9.89 -19.58
C LEU A 193 28.58 -8.67 -19.81
N GLN A 194 28.32 -7.57 -19.11
CA GLN A 194 29.18 -6.39 -19.22
C GLN A 194 30.59 -6.68 -18.70
N GLN A 195 30.72 -7.35 -17.55
CA GLN A 195 32.01 -7.74 -17.00
C GLN A 195 32.79 -8.66 -17.95
N LEU A 196 32.14 -9.67 -18.54
CA LEU A 196 32.75 -10.56 -19.52
C LEU A 196 33.23 -9.80 -20.78
N SER A 197 32.47 -8.79 -21.21
CA SER A 197 32.85 -7.94 -22.34
C SER A 197 34.07 -7.07 -22.01
N ASP A 198 34.15 -6.53 -20.81
CA ASP A 198 35.25 -5.67 -20.36
C ASP A 198 36.55 -6.46 -20.12
N GLU A 199 36.45 -7.77 -19.77
CA GLU A 199 37.59 -8.66 -19.60
C GLU A 199 38.14 -9.18 -20.95
N THR A 200 37.39 -9.11 -22.03
CA THR A 200 37.77 -9.60 -23.35
C THR A 200 38.37 -8.52 -24.27
N LEU A 201 38.38 -7.27 -23.85
CA LEU A 201 38.96 -6.12 -24.53
C LEU A 201 40.33 -5.76 -23.95
#